data_a1a17cfced91993cca5de4abb0e04789
#
_entry.id   a1a17cfced91993cca5de4abb0e04789
#
_cell.length_a   1.000
_cell.length_b   1.000
_cell.length_c   1.000
_cell.angle_alpha   90.00
_cell.angle_beta   90.00
_cell.angle_gamma   90.00
#
_symmetry.space_group_name_H-M   'P 1'
#
loop_
_entity.id
_entity.type
_entity.pdbx_description
1 polymer ?
#
loop_
_entity_poly.entity_id
_entity_poly.type
_entity_poly.pdbx_seq_one_letter_code
_entity_poly.pdbx_strand_id
1 'polypeptide(L)'
;MTILAIHGGAGGDGEWRGLTALDPERIQCMQQVLESIGTSLESGTLNALEAVTQAVELMEDEPLFNAGIGSVLDEDGTVTMDASIMNGADGTAGSVVNVRQIRHPIRAANNILKQGWPVMLNSEAADKFAIQNGVEAVEPSWLITELRQKQWDLWKEKSARPGATDEDDSVPVSY
;
A
#
# COMPACT_ATOMS: atom_id res chain seq x y z
N MET A 1 7.36 22.04 -16.91
CA MET A 1 7.25 20.60 -17.28
C MET A 1 6.97 19.84 -16.01
N THR A 2 5.85 19.13 -15.94
CA THR A 2 5.48 18.32 -14.77
C THR A 2 5.79 16.86 -15.08
N ILE A 3 6.31 16.11 -14.12
CA ILE A 3 6.63 14.69 -14.27
C ILE A 3 5.92 13.95 -13.14
N LEU A 4 5.19 12.88 -13.49
CA LEU A 4 4.64 11.91 -12.55
C LEU A 4 5.33 10.57 -12.78
N ALA A 5 5.84 9.97 -11.72
CA ALA A 5 6.36 8.60 -11.72
C ALA A 5 5.69 7.80 -10.61
N ILE A 6 5.32 6.56 -10.92
CA ILE A 6 4.76 5.60 -9.96
C ILE A 6 5.56 4.31 -10.00
N HIS A 7 5.56 3.55 -8.91
CA HIS A 7 6.24 2.28 -8.77
C HIS A 7 5.30 1.24 -8.15
N GLY A 8 5.09 0.13 -8.83
CA GLY A 8 4.15 -0.93 -8.42
C GLY A 8 4.74 -2.05 -7.56
N GLY A 9 5.96 -1.85 -7.02
CA GLY A 9 6.70 -2.87 -6.26
C GLY A 9 7.74 -3.62 -7.09
N ALA A 10 8.73 -4.21 -6.45
CA ALA A 10 9.85 -4.90 -7.09
C ALA A 10 9.68 -6.43 -7.14
N GLY A 11 8.76 -7.00 -6.38
CA GLY A 11 8.51 -8.43 -6.30
C GLY A 11 7.48 -8.93 -7.32
N GLY A 12 7.55 -10.22 -7.65
CA GLY A 12 6.47 -10.96 -8.31
C GLY A 12 5.63 -11.73 -7.29
N ASP A 13 4.53 -12.33 -7.73
CA ASP A 13 3.67 -13.14 -6.84
C ASP A 13 4.13 -14.61 -6.73
N GLY A 14 5.36 -14.90 -7.15
CA GLY A 14 5.95 -16.23 -7.09
C GLY A 14 5.38 -17.23 -8.11
N GLU A 15 5.92 -18.43 -8.09
CA GLU A 15 5.60 -19.50 -9.05
C GLU A 15 4.14 -19.97 -8.98
N TRP A 16 3.54 -19.93 -7.82
CA TRP A 16 2.22 -20.49 -7.59
C TRP A 16 1.08 -19.70 -8.27
N ARG A 17 1.31 -18.44 -8.67
CA ARG A 17 0.38 -17.65 -9.48
C ARG A 17 0.82 -17.53 -10.93
N GLY A 18 2.04 -17.91 -11.24
CA GLY A 18 2.62 -17.73 -12.58
C GLY A 18 2.83 -16.26 -12.96
N LEU A 19 2.75 -15.33 -11.98
CA LEU A 19 2.93 -13.90 -12.20
C LEU A 19 4.40 -13.52 -12.09
N THR A 20 4.81 -12.60 -12.91
CA THR A 20 6.14 -12.01 -12.93
C THR A 20 6.05 -10.51 -12.66
N ALA A 21 7.21 -9.85 -12.51
CA ALA A 21 7.28 -8.39 -12.41
C ALA A 21 6.64 -7.66 -13.62
N LEU A 22 6.48 -8.35 -14.74
CA LEU A 22 5.88 -7.85 -15.97
C LEU A 22 4.44 -8.36 -16.18
N ASP A 23 3.71 -8.64 -15.11
CA ASP A 23 2.31 -9.03 -15.19
C ASP A 23 1.47 -8.00 -15.97
N PRO A 24 0.80 -8.41 -17.06
CA PRO A 24 0.04 -7.49 -17.91
C PRO A 24 -1.07 -6.73 -17.19
N GLU A 25 -1.75 -7.35 -16.21
CA GLU A 25 -2.82 -6.72 -15.46
C GLU A 25 -2.27 -5.58 -14.58
N ARG A 26 -1.13 -5.80 -13.94
CA ARG A 26 -0.44 -4.74 -13.16
C ARG A 26 0.03 -3.59 -14.05
N ILE A 27 0.61 -3.92 -15.21
CA ILE A 27 1.05 -2.88 -16.17
C ILE A 27 -0.13 -2.06 -16.63
N GLN A 28 -1.23 -2.70 -16.97
CA GLN A 28 -2.46 -2.01 -17.39
C GLN A 28 -3.01 -1.11 -16.29
N CYS A 29 -3.08 -1.61 -15.05
CA CYS A 29 -3.52 -0.81 -13.92
C CYS A 29 -2.61 0.42 -13.71
N MET A 30 -1.29 0.24 -13.70
CA MET A 30 -0.35 1.36 -13.58
C MET A 30 -0.50 2.38 -14.72
N GLN A 31 -0.74 1.94 -15.95
CA GLN A 31 -1.01 2.84 -17.07
C GLN A 31 -2.27 3.66 -16.85
N GLN A 32 -3.36 3.03 -16.38
CA GLN A 32 -4.61 3.72 -16.07
C GLN A 32 -4.44 4.77 -14.98
N VAL A 33 -3.69 4.45 -13.91
CA VAL A 33 -3.36 5.39 -12.84
C VAL A 33 -2.56 6.57 -13.40
N LEU A 34 -1.51 6.32 -14.20
CA LEU A 34 -0.69 7.37 -14.82
C LEU A 34 -1.51 8.28 -15.75
N GLU A 35 -2.38 7.72 -16.57
CA GLU A 35 -3.22 8.49 -17.49
C GLU A 35 -4.23 9.37 -16.76
N SER A 36 -4.92 8.81 -15.76
CA SER A 36 -5.93 9.52 -14.96
C SER A 36 -5.32 10.67 -14.16
N ILE A 37 -4.29 10.37 -13.39
CA ILE A 37 -3.65 11.36 -12.52
C ILE A 37 -2.80 12.33 -13.34
N GLY A 38 -2.11 11.86 -14.38
CA GLY A 38 -1.32 12.71 -15.29
C GLY A 38 -2.16 13.78 -15.96
N THR A 39 -3.33 13.42 -16.48
CA THR A 39 -4.28 14.37 -17.08
C THR A 39 -4.72 15.44 -16.07
N SER A 40 -5.04 15.03 -14.86
CA SER A 40 -5.47 15.94 -13.79
C SER A 40 -4.34 16.88 -13.32
N LEU A 41 -3.13 16.37 -13.30
CA LEU A 41 -1.93 17.15 -12.95
C LEU A 41 -1.55 18.14 -14.07
N GLU A 42 -1.62 17.73 -15.34
CA GLU A 42 -1.34 18.59 -16.50
C GLU A 42 -2.36 19.72 -16.65
N SER A 43 -3.63 19.44 -16.39
CA SER A 43 -4.70 20.46 -16.41
C SER A 43 -4.65 21.43 -15.23
N GLY A 44 -3.83 21.15 -14.21
CA GLY A 44 -3.76 21.93 -12.98
C GLY A 44 -4.95 21.71 -12.03
N THR A 45 -5.74 20.66 -12.26
CA THR A 45 -6.84 20.26 -11.36
C THR A 45 -6.30 19.71 -10.05
N LEU A 46 -5.14 19.04 -10.09
CA LEU A 46 -4.41 18.54 -8.91
C LEU A 46 -3.05 19.24 -8.81
N ASN A 47 -2.64 19.56 -7.58
CA ASN A 47 -1.24 19.86 -7.31
C ASN A 47 -0.42 18.55 -7.13
N ALA A 48 0.90 18.66 -7.01
CA ALA A 48 1.79 17.50 -6.93
C ALA A 48 1.47 16.59 -5.73
N LEU A 49 1.17 17.17 -4.56
CA LEU A 49 0.86 16.43 -3.34
C LEU A 49 -0.48 15.67 -3.46
N GLU A 50 -1.48 16.31 -4.04
CA GLU A 50 -2.77 15.68 -4.32
C GLU A 50 -2.63 14.57 -5.36
N ALA A 51 -1.83 14.79 -6.40
CA ALA A 51 -1.59 13.79 -7.44
C ALA A 51 -0.95 12.51 -6.89
N VAL A 52 0.13 12.62 -6.10
CA VAL A 52 0.76 11.44 -5.51
C VAL A 52 -0.13 10.75 -4.48
N THR A 53 -0.92 11.51 -3.70
CA THR A 53 -1.91 10.93 -2.77
C THR A 53 -2.94 10.10 -3.51
N GLN A 54 -3.57 10.66 -4.55
CA GLN A 54 -4.60 9.96 -5.32
C GLN A 54 -4.02 8.78 -6.13
N ALA A 55 -2.80 8.90 -6.66
CA ALA A 55 -2.16 7.79 -7.34
C ALA A 55 -1.96 6.59 -6.42
N VAL A 56 -1.50 6.83 -5.18
CA VAL A 56 -1.34 5.75 -4.18
C VAL A 56 -2.69 5.20 -3.74
N GLU A 57 -3.72 6.03 -3.53
CA GLU A 57 -5.07 5.56 -3.21
C GLU A 57 -5.63 4.59 -4.25
N LEU A 58 -5.47 4.91 -5.53
CA LEU A 58 -5.91 4.03 -6.61
C LEU A 58 -5.15 2.69 -6.59
N MET A 59 -3.88 2.69 -6.16
CA MET A 59 -3.11 1.47 -5.99
C MET A 59 -3.48 0.72 -4.71
N GLU A 60 -3.87 1.40 -3.64
CA GLU A 60 -4.38 0.80 -2.41
C GLU A 60 -5.76 0.14 -2.59
N ASP A 61 -6.54 0.59 -3.58
CA ASP A 61 -7.83 -0.03 -3.96
C ASP A 61 -7.67 -1.22 -4.91
N GLU A 62 -6.45 -1.48 -5.41
CA GLU A 62 -6.20 -2.53 -6.40
C GLU A 62 -5.52 -3.75 -5.77
N PRO A 63 -6.21 -4.90 -5.68
CA PRO A 63 -5.67 -6.12 -5.05
C PRO A 63 -4.38 -6.69 -5.66
N LEU A 64 -3.98 -6.20 -6.83
CA LEU A 64 -2.76 -6.63 -7.51
C LEU A 64 -1.48 -6.13 -6.84
N PHE A 65 -1.55 -5.06 -6.05
CA PHE A 65 -0.40 -4.47 -5.37
C PHE A 65 -0.30 -4.92 -3.91
N ASN A 66 0.89 -4.86 -3.35
CA ASN A 66 1.09 -5.01 -1.90
C ASN A 66 0.82 -3.65 -1.21
N ALA A 67 -0.42 -3.21 -1.22
CA ALA A 67 -0.89 -1.95 -0.66
C ALA A 67 -2.41 -2.04 -0.43
N GLY A 68 -2.94 -1.40 0.61
CA GLY A 68 -4.38 -1.40 0.88
C GLY A 68 -4.98 -2.81 0.92
N ILE A 69 -6.05 -3.03 0.16
CA ILE A 69 -6.74 -4.33 0.09
C ILE A 69 -5.88 -5.47 -0.49
N GLY A 70 -4.78 -5.15 -1.17
CA GLY A 70 -3.86 -6.13 -1.75
C GLY A 70 -2.66 -6.45 -0.87
N SER A 71 -2.60 -5.92 0.34
CA SER A 71 -1.47 -6.13 1.25
C SER A 71 -1.29 -7.60 1.61
N VAL A 72 -0.02 -8.01 1.71
CA VAL A 72 0.33 -9.35 2.19
C VAL A 72 0.02 -9.47 3.69
N LEU A 73 -0.23 -10.69 4.14
CA LEU A 73 -0.45 -10.97 5.55
C LEU A 73 0.91 -11.08 6.24
N ASP A 74 0.97 -10.59 7.48
CA ASP A 74 2.09 -10.81 8.38
C ASP A 74 2.10 -12.25 8.92
N GLU A 75 3.09 -12.59 9.76
CA GLU A 75 3.24 -13.92 10.36
C GLU A 75 1.99 -14.37 11.13
N ASP A 76 1.29 -13.45 11.76
CA ASP A 76 0.07 -13.71 12.55
C ASP A 76 -1.19 -13.88 11.67
N GLY A 77 -1.06 -13.70 10.35
CA GLY A 77 -2.18 -13.79 9.41
C GLY A 77 -3.07 -12.56 9.42
N THR A 78 -2.52 -11.41 9.78
CA THR A 78 -3.20 -10.12 9.75
C THR A 78 -2.57 -9.20 8.69
N VAL A 79 -3.30 -8.18 8.28
CA VAL A 79 -2.77 -7.12 7.42
C VAL A 79 -2.34 -5.95 8.29
N THR A 80 -1.09 -5.53 8.12
CA THR A 80 -0.56 -4.29 8.66
C THR A 80 0.00 -3.44 7.53
N MET A 81 -0.26 -2.14 7.58
CA MET A 81 0.07 -1.24 6.48
C MET A 81 0.83 -0.02 7.01
N ASP A 82 1.76 0.44 6.17
CA ASP A 82 2.53 1.66 6.42
C ASP A 82 2.33 2.61 5.23
N ALA A 83 2.31 3.90 5.51
CA ALA A 83 2.34 4.92 4.47
C ALA A 83 3.10 6.15 4.92
N SER A 84 3.76 6.80 3.97
CA SER A 84 4.43 8.07 4.20
C SER A 84 4.28 8.99 2.99
N ILE A 85 4.27 10.30 3.26
CA ILE A 85 4.21 11.33 2.24
C ILE A 85 5.10 12.50 2.64
N MET A 86 5.72 13.14 1.66
CA MET A 86 6.56 14.31 1.88
C MET A 86 6.25 15.40 0.85
N ASN A 87 6.18 16.63 1.30
CA ASN A 87 6.10 17.80 0.45
C ASN A 87 7.50 18.29 0.12
N GLY A 88 7.91 18.18 -1.12
CA GLY A 88 9.24 18.62 -1.56
C GLY A 88 9.45 20.15 -1.56
N ALA A 89 8.39 20.95 -1.45
CA ALA A 89 8.50 22.40 -1.45
C ALA A 89 9.05 22.95 -0.12
N ASP A 90 8.75 22.31 0.98
CA ASP A 90 9.11 22.76 2.33
C ASP A 90 9.71 21.65 3.22
N GLY A 91 9.78 20.42 2.71
CA GLY A 91 10.31 19.27 3.44
C GLY A 91 9.40 18.73 4.55
N THR A 92 8.15 19.20 4.64
CA THR A 92 7.19 18.65 5.60
C THR A 92 6.83 17.22 5.23
N ALA A 93 6.57 16.39 6.23
CA ALA A 93 6.24 14.98 6.03
C ALA A 93 5.14 14.52 6.99
N GLY A 94 4.49 13.42 6.62
CA GLY A 94 3.54 12.71 7.48
C GLY A 94 3.63 11.22 7.23
N SER A 95 3.46 10.41 8.30
CA SER A 95 3.57 8.96 8.21
C SER A 95 2.62 8.27 9.16
N VAL A 96 2.13 7.12 8.74
CA VAL A 96 1.46 6.13 9.60
C VAL A 96 2.18 4.81 9.46
N VAL A 97 2.26 4.07 10.56
CA VAL A 97 2.94 2.77 10.63
C VAL A 97 2.04 1.79 11.35
N ASN A 98 1.99 0.56 10.86
CA ASN A 98 1.28 -0.55 11.50
C ASN A 98 -0.23 -0.27 11.69
N VAL A 99 -0.87 0.35 10.69
CA VAL A 99 -2.33 0.57 10.69
C VAL A 99 -3.07 -0.66 10.17
N ARG A 100 -4.28 -0.90 10.68
CA ARG A 100 -5.04 -2.14 10.43
C ARG A 100 -6.52 -1.94 10.14
N GLN A 101 -7.06 -0.74 10.39
CA GLN A 101 -8.51 -0.49 10.41
C GLN A 101 -8.93 0.64 9.47
N ILE A 102 -8.08 1.01 8.53
CA ILE A 102 -8.34 2.07 7.56
C ILE A 102 -8.15 1.56 6.13
N ARG A 103 -8.97 2.09 5.21
CA ARG A 103 -8.92 1.70 3.80
C ARG A 103 -7.69 2.27 3.09
N HIS A 104 -7.37 3.55 3.34
CA HIS A 104 -6.33 4.29 2.64
C HIS A 104 -5.27 4.85 3.61
N PRO A 105 -4.21 4.11 3.89
CA PRO A 105 -3.09 4.59 4.72
C PRO A 105 -2.46 5.89 4.23
N ILE A 106 -2.37 6.10 2.91
CA ILE A 106 -1.79 7.32 2.34
C ILE A 106 -2.60 8.57 2.70
N ARG A 107 -3.92 8.46 2.83
CA ARG A 107 -4.75 9.58 3.31
C ARG A 107 -4.45 9.94 4.77
N ALA A 108 -4.24 8.93 5.59
CA ALA A 108 -3.86 9.14 6.98
C ALA A 108 -2.50 9.84 7.08
N ALA A 109 -1.51 9.42 6.31
CA ALA A 109 -0.21 10.07 6.22
C ALA A 109 -0.33 11.54 5.75
N ASN A 110 -1.17 11.80 4.73
CA ASN A 110 -1.42 13.16 4.24
C ASN A 110 -2.13 14.04 5.29
N ASN A 111 -3.04 13.47 6.10
CA ASN A 111 -3.69 14.20 7.18
C ASN A 111 -2.69 14.59 8.28
N ILE A 112 -1.72 13.71 8.61
CA ILE A 112 -0.62 14.02 9.53
C ILE A 112 0.26 15.14 8.96
N LEU A 113 0.64 15.06 7.68
CA LEU A 113 1.41 16.12 7.03
C LEU A 113 0.70 17.47 7.12
N LYS A 114 -0.61 17.51 6.83
CA LYS A 114 -1.42 18.74 6.91
C LYS A 114 -1.54 19.29 8.33
N GLN A 115 -1.58 18.41 9.34
CA GLN A 115 -1.60 18.83 10.74
C GLN A 115 -0.26 19.39 11.21
N GLY A 116 0.86 18.92 10.66
CA GLY A 116 2.22 19.37 10.93
C GLY A 116 2.89 18.78 12.17
N TRP A 117 2.14 18.22 13.11
CA TRP A 117 2.65 17.56 14.31
C TRP A 117 1.61 16.59 14.89
N PRO A 118 2.00 15.35 15.30
CA PRO A 118 3.32 14.73 15.12
C PRO A 118 3.62 14.40 13.65
N VAL A 119 4.85 14.06 13.31
CA VAL A 119 5.24 13.67 11.94
C VAL A 119 4.86 12.22 11.65
N MET A 120 4.71 11.40 12.69
CA MET A 120 4.42 9.97 12.56
C MET A 120 3.50 9.52 13.69
N LEU A 121 2.54 8.66 13.35
CA LEU A 121 1.72 7.91 14.28
C LEU A 121 1.81 6.41 13.98
N ASN A 122 1.57 5.58 15.02
CA ASN A 122 1.74 4.13 14.95
C ASN A 122 0.50 3.42 15.50
N SER A 123 0.15 2.29 14.88
CA SER A 123 -0.84 1.32 15.37
C SER A 123 -2.21 1.94 15.66
N GLU A 124 -2.86 1.56 16.75
CA GLU A 124 -4.20 2.02 17.14
C GLU A 124 -4.31 3.56 17.21
N ALA A 125 -3.25 4.25 17.63
CA ALA A 125 -3.26 5.71 17.65
C ALA A 125 -3.32 6.30 16.24
N ALA A 126 -2.68 5.67 15.27
CA ALA A 126 -2.73 6.07 13.87
C ALA A 126 -4.10 5.77 13.25
N ASP A 127 -4.68 4.58 13.48
CA ASP A 127 -6.02 4.22 13.03
C ASP A 127 -7.08 5.20 13.59
N LYS A 128 -7.04 5.45 14.89
CA LYS A 128 -7.96 6.39 15.56
C LYS A 128 -7.85 7.80 15.00
N PHE A 129 -6.62 8.30 14.84
CA PHE A 129 -6.38 9.62 14.24
C PHE A 129 -6.94 9.69 12.82
N ALA A 130 -6.66 8.69 11.99
CA ALA A 130 -7.11 8.62 10.60
C ALA A 130 -8.63 8.67 10.50
N ILE A 131 -9.32 7.83 11.27
CA ILE A 131 -10.80 7.76 11.30
C ILE A 131 -11.39 9.09 11.77
N GLN A 132 -10.85 9.70 12.81
CA GLN A 132 -11.29 11.02 13.29
C GLN A 132 -11.09 12.14 12.27
N ASN A 133 -10.16 11.97 11.33
CA ASN A 133 -9.86 12.90 10.23
C ASN A 133 -10.46 12.47 8.88
N GLY A 134 -11.51 11.62 8.92
CA GLY A 134 -12.33 11.31 7.75
C GLY A 134 -11.79 10.24 6.82
N VAL A 135 -10.78 9.47 7.24
CA VAL A 135 -10.37 8.27 6.51
C VAL A 135 -11.38 7.16 6.78
N GLU A 136 -11.79 6.45 5.74
CA GLU A 136 -12.76 5.35 5.84
C GLU A 136 -12.22 4.24 6.72
N ALA A 137 -12.99 3.88 7.76
CA ALA A 137 -12.70 2.74 8.60
C ALA A 137 -13.15 1.45 7.92
N VAL A 138 -12.35 0.39 8.03
CA VAL A 138 -12.68 -0.95 7.55
C VAL A 138 -12.43 -1.97 8.64
N GLU A 139 -13.19 -3.07 8.61
CA GLU A 139 -12.86 -4.23 9.43
C GLU A 139 -11.54 -4.84 8.93
N PRO A 140 -10.62 -5.27 9.80
CA PRO A 140 -9.34 -5.86 9.37
C PRO A 140 -9.49 -7.02 8.38
N SER A 141 -10.54 -7.83 8.52
CA SER A 141 -10.85 -8.93 7.61
C SER A 141 -11.20 -8.47 6.18
N TRP A 142 -11.65 -7.23 6.01
CA TRP A 142 -11.95 -6.66 4.68
C TRP A 142 -10.68 -6.49 3.82
N LEU A 143 -9.53 -6.26 4.45
CA LEU A 143 -8.24 -6.12 3.78
C LEU A 143 -7.68 -7.45 3.26
N ILE A 144 -8.17 -8.59 3.79
CA ILE A 144 -7.67 -9.93 3.46
C ILE A 144 -8.34 -10.43 2.18
N THR A 145 -7.60 -10.52 1.10
CA THR A 145 -8.07 -11.12 -0.14
C THR A 145 -7.88 -12.65 -0.12
N GLU A 146 -8.71 -13.35 -0.91
CA GLU A 146 -8.57 -14.81 -1.08
C GLU A 146 -7.18 -15.20 -1.60
N LEU A 147 -6.61 -14.36 -2.46
CA LEU A 147 -5.26 -14.53 -2.97
C LEU A 147 -4.22 -14.48 -1.84
N ARG A 148 -4.25 -13.43 -1.02
CA ARG A 148 -3.29 -13.24 0.07
C ARG A 148 -3.44 -14.30 1.15
N GLN A 149 -4.67 -14.71 1.45
CA GLN A 149 -4.92 -15.81 2.36
C GLN A 149 -4.27 -17.12 1.87
N LYS A 150 -4.44 -17.47 0.59
CA LYS A 150 -3.79 -18.65 0.00
C LYS A 150 -2.25 -18.57 0.04
N GLN A 151 -1.69 -17.38 -0.20
CA GLN A 151 -0.24 -17.16 -0.09
C GLN A 151 0.26 -17.43 1.33
N TRP A 152 -0.43 -16.89 2.31
CA TRP A 152 -0.09 -17.07 3.72
C TRP A 152 -0.22 -18.53 4.17
N ASP A 153 -1.27 -19.23 3.76
CA ASP A 153 -1.46 -20.67 4.05
C ASP A 153 -0.28 -21.49 3.51
N LEU A 154 0.12 -21.24 2.26
CA LEU A 154 1.29 -21.89 1.63
C LEU A 154 2.60 -21.56 2.34
N TRP A 155 2.79 -20.31 2.74
CA TRP A 155 3.96 -19.89 3.49
C TRP A 155 4.03 -20.63 4.84
N LYS A 156 2.93 -20.73 5.58
CA LYS A 156 2.87 -21.49 6.84
C LYS A 156 3.24 -22.98 6.65
N GLU A 157 2.71 -23.60 5.60
CA GLU A 157 3.03 -25.00 5.29
C GLU A 157 4.53 -25.18 5.01
N LYS A 158 5.16 -24.25 4.30
CA LYS A 158 6.59 -24.27 4.01
C LYS A 158 7.43 -23.99 5.24
N SER A 159 7.11 -22.97 6.00
CA SER A 159 7.84 -22.57 7.21
C SER A 159 7.80 -23.64 8.32
N ALA A 160 6.78 -24.48 8.32
CA ALA A 160 6.68 -25.61 9.25
C ALA A 160 7.61 -26.79 8.90
N ARG A 161 8.28 -26.79 7.72
CA ARG A 161 9.16 -27.86 7.31
C ARG A 161 10.53 -27.74 7.96
N PRO A 162 11.13 -28.84 8.46
CA PRO A 162 12.50 -28.81 8.99
C PRO A 162 13.50 -28.34 7.91
N GLY A 163 14.28 -27.31 8.24
CA GLY A 163 15.29 -26.75 7.35
C GLY A 163 14.77 -25.72 6.34
N ALA A 164 13.53 -25.23 6.49
CA ALA A 164 13.05 -24.09 5.74
C ALA A 164 13.94 -22.87 6.01
N THR A 165 14.37 -22.18 4.96
CA THR A 165 15.10 -20.91 5.04
C THR A 165 14.25 -19.82 4.41
N ASP A 166 14.47 -18.57 4.82
CA ASP A 166 13.78 -17.39 4.24
C ASP A 166 14.09 -17.19 2.74
N GLU A 167 15.07 -17.92 2.22
CA GLU A 167 15.46 -17.92 0.81
C GLU A 167 14.56 -18.80 -0.08
N ASP A 168 13.63 -19.54 0.49
CA ASP A 168 12.64 -20.32 -0.27
C ASP A 168 11.48 -19.42 -0.77
N ASP A 169 11.87 -18.41 -1.49
CA ASP A 169 11.29 -17.14 -1.90
C ASP A 169 10.06 -17.20 -2.80
N SER A 170 9.20 -18.14 -2.70
CA SER A 170 7.99 -18.10 -3.52
C SER A 170 6.80 -17.40 -2.85
N VAL A 171 6.99 -16.83 -1.66
CA VAL A 171 5.93 -16.08 -0.94
C VAL A 171 6.51 -14.77 -0.44
N PRO A 172 5.95 -13.63 -0.82
CA PRO A 172 6.37 -12.34 -0.28
C PRO A 172 6.11 -12.31 1.23
N VAL A 173 7.16 -12.25 2.02
CA VAL A 173 7.07 -11.90 3.43
C VAL A 173 7.27 -10.39 3.48
N SER A 174 6.28 -9.66 4.01
CA SER A 174 6.50 -8.24 4.37
C SER A 174 7.33 -8.22 5.65
N TYR A 175 8.47 -7.56 5.61
CA TYR A 175 9.23 -7.20 6.80
C TYR A 175 8.77 -5.83 7.28
#